data_e5c82179a3afd19920876f0926565db4
#
_entry.id   e5c82179a3afd19920876f0926565db4
#
_cell.length_a   1.000
_cell.length_b   1.000
_cell.length_c   1.000
_cell.angle_alpha   90.00
_cell.angle_beta   90.00
_cell.angle_gamma   90.00
#
_symmetry.space_group_name_H-M   'P 1'
#
loop_
_entity.id
_entity.type
_entity.pdbx_description
1 polymer ?
#
loop_
_entity_poly.entity_id
_entity_poly.type
_entity_poly.pdbx_seq_one_letter_code
_entity_poly.pdbx_strand_id
1 'polypeptide(L)' 'MEKTSYKYEVIHDTLQESPGVFNVTILCELAGVSRSGYYAWIKAAPARD' A
#
# COMPACT_ATOMS: atom_id res chain seq x y z
N MET A 1 -3.93 -17.11 3.51
CA MET A 1 -3.46 -16.64 3.37
C MET A 1 -3.21 -15.63 2.45
N GLU A 2 -3.63 -14.59 2.32
CA GLU A 2 -3.50 -13.76 1.42
C GLU A 2 -2.48 -12.86 1.56
N LYS A 3 -1.69 -12.67 0.71
CA LYS A 3 -0.58 -11.92 0.89
C LYS A 3 -0.63 -10.63 0.20
N THR A 4 -1.59 -10.35 -0.64
CA THR A 4 -1.72 -9.08 -1.31
C THR A 4 -1.97 -7.97 -0.29
N SER A 5 -2.78 -8.26 0.72
CA SER A 5 -3.04 -7.29 1.77
C SER A 5 -1.77 -6.91 2.49
N TYR A 6 -0.91 -7.88 2.70
CA TYR A 6 0.33 -7.63 3.37
C TYR A 6 1.19 -6.63 2.58
N LYS A 7 1.18 -6.77 1.26
CA LYS A 7 1.96 -5.86 0.44
C LYS A 7 1.43 -4.44 0.54
N TYR A 8 0.12 -4.28 0.54
CA TYR A 8 -0.46 -2.96 0.67
C TYR A 8 -0.11 -2.35 2.02
N GLU A 9 -0.08 -3.17 3.04
CA GLU A 9 0.25 -2.68 4.36
C GLU A 9 1.68 -2.16 4.42
N VAL A 10 2.59 -2.88 3.81
CA VAL A 10 3.98 -2.47 3.76
C VAL A 10 4.12 -1.16 3.01
N ILE A 11 3.41 -1.02 1.91
CA ILE A 11 3.46 0.20 1.12
C ILE A 11 2.96 1.37 1.97
N HIS A 12 1.86 1.17 2.66
CA HIS A 12 1.27 2.21 3.48
C HIS A 12 2.24 2.63 4.58
N ASP A 13 2.85 1.68 5.22
CA ASP A 13 3.80 1.97 6.28
C ASP A 13 4.99 2.75 5.76
N THR A 14 5.53 2.34 4.63
CA THR A 14 6.67 3.00 4.05
C THR A 14 6.35 4.46 3.73
N LEU A 15 5.17 4.68 3.19
CA LEU A 15 4.76 6.04 2.84
C LEU A 15 4.62 6.90 4.09
N GLN A 16 4.13 6.31 5.16
CA GLN A 16 3.99 7.05 6.39
C GLN A 16 5.34 7.42 6.98
N GLU A 17 6.30 6.53 6.86
CA GLU A 17 7.59 6.79 7.44
C GLU A 17 8.43 7.75 6.62
N SER A 18 8.34 7.68 5.32
CA SER A 18 9.16 8.51 4.46
C SER A 18 8.31 9.11 3.35
N PRO A 19 7.42 10.01 3.69
CA PRO A 19 6.49 10.54 2.71
C PRO A 19 7.13 11.33 1.58
N GLY A 20 8.29 11.84 1.78
CA GLY A 20 8.93 12.62 0.73
C GLY A 20 9.90 11.82 -0.11
N VAL A 21 10.15 10.59 0.25
CA VAL A 21 11.14 9.78 -0.45
C VAL A 21 10.50 8.85 -1.46
N PHE A 22 9.38 8.25 -1.12
CA PHE A 22 8.71 7.31 -1.99
C PHE A 22 7.34 7.80 -2.36
N ASN A 23 6.78 7.23 -3.41
CA ASN A 23 5.40 7.52 -3.73
C ASN A 23 4.70 6.22 -4.10
N VAL A 24 3.37 6.29 -4.19
CA VAL A 24 2.56 5.10 -4.39
C VAL A 24 2.92 4.38 -5.68
N THR A 25 3.18 5.11 -6.73
CA THR A 25 3.49 4.49 -8.01
C THR A 25 4.73 3.61 -7.90
N ILE A 26 5.78 4.15 -7.33
CA ILE A 26 7.02 3.41 -7.22
C ILE A 26 6.85 2.19 -6.34
N LEU A 27 6.21 2.38 -5.20
CA LEU A 27 6.07 1.28 -4.26
C LEU A 27 5.18 0.18 -4.80
N CYS A 28 4.12 0.53 -5.51
CA CYS A 28 3.26 -0.47 -6.09
C CYS A 28 3.99 -1.27 -7.16
N GLU A 29 4.82 -0.60 -7.93
CA GLU A 29 5.59 -1.28 -8.94
C GLU A 29 6.57 -2.25 -8.33
N LEU A 30 7.24 -1.82 -7.29
CA LEU A 30 8.19 -2.69 -6.63
C LEU A 30 7.52 -3.89 -5.98
N ALA A 31 6.34 -3.69 -5.47
CA ALA A 31 5.62 -4.77 -4.81
C ALA A 31 4.87 -5.67 -5.80
N GLY A 32 4.74 -5.21 -7.02
CA GLY A 32 4.03 -6.02 -8.01
C GLY A 32 2.53 -5.95 -7.87
N VAL A 33 2.00 -4.83 -7.39
CA VAL A 33 0.56 -4.66 -7.25
C VAL A 33 0.14 -3.42 -8.00
N SER A 34 -1.16 -3.23 -8.19
CA SER A 34 -1.64 -2.08 -8.91
C SER A 34 -2.02 -0.97 -7.95
N ARG A 35 -1.94 0.26 -8.44
CA ARG A 35 -2.31 1.39 -7.61
C ARG A 35 -3.79 1.36 -7.30
N SER A 36 -4.59 0.94 -8.26
CA SER A 36 -6.02 0.83 -8.05
C SER A 36 -6.32 -0.09 -6.87
N GLY A 37 -5.63 -1.21 -6.82
CA GLY A 37 -5.81 -2.14 -5.74
C GLY A 37 -5.42 -1.55 -4.40
N TYR A 38 -4.33 -0.78 -4.41
CA TYR A 38 -3.88 -0.16 -3.19
C TYR A 38 -4.91 0.84 -2.66
N TYR A 39 -5.42 1.68 -3.54
CA TYR A 39 -6.40 2.67 -3.13
C TYR A 39 -7.70 2.01 -2.67
N ALA A 40 -8.10 0.94 -3.34
CA ALA A 40 -9.28 0.21 -2.93
C ALA A 40 -9.08 -0.39 -1.54
N TRP A 41 -7.86 -0.87 -1.28
CA TRP A 41 -7.55 -1.44 0.02
C TRP A 41 -7.67 -0.40 1.12
N ILE A 42 -7.13 0.80 0.87
CA ILE A 42 -7.20 1.86 1.84
C ILE A 42 -8.65 2.24 2.12
N LYS A 43 -9.44 2.34 1.05
CA LYS A 43 -10.79 2.70 1.21
C LYS A 43 -11.59 1.68 1.98
N ALA A 44 -11.29 0.42 1.76
CA ALA A 44 -12.06 -0.65 2.38
C ALA A 44 -11.57 -1.01 3.76
N ALA A 45 -10.51 -0.40 4.23
CA ALA A 45 -9.95 -0.81 5.50
C ALA A 45 -9.88 0.28 6.54
N PRO A 46 -10.86 1.12 6.63
CA PRO A 46 -10.81 2.19 7.61
C PRO A 46 -10.95 1.67 9.01
N ALA A 47 -11.57 0.58 9.17
CA ALA A 47 -11.79 0.08 10.49
C ALA A 47 -10.77 -0.92 10.92
N ARG A 48 -9.65 -0.96 10.20
CA ARG A 48 -8.70 -1.90 10.56
C ARG A 48 -8.10 -1.66 11.83
N ASP A 49 -7.97 -0.56 12.28
CA ASP A 49 -7.32 -0.41 13.48
C ASP A 49 -8.19 -0.60 14.56
#